data_fabf80be8842eb5022f1813d00ca1bc8
#
_entry.id   fabf80be8842eb5022f1813d00ca1bc8
#
_cell.length_a   1.000
_cell.length_b   1.000
_cell.length_c   1.000
_cell.angle_alpha   90.00
_cell.angle_beta   90.00
_cell.angle_gamma   90.00
#
_symmetry.space_group_name_H-M   'P 1'
#
loop_
_entity.id
_entity.type
_entity.pdbx_description
1 polymer ?
#
loop_
_entity_poly.entity_id
_entity_poly.type
_entity_poly.pdbx_seq_one_letter_code
_entity_poly.pdbx_strand_id
1 'polypeptide(L)'
;MDSRVKLLLLIVYLVAVFLVKNFYGFIAVGVFLAVTVIMSHVPIVKILKSLKGIMFLILFTVLLYILFFGSAEGTAVWTIGKLVITDRALYYSAFMALRLILLVFGSSILTLTTTPVELTDGIESLLFPLKLVKFPVHELALIMSIALRFIPTIAEETERVINAQKARGGNFDTGGS
;
A
#
# COMPACT_ATOMS: atom_id res chain seq x y z
N MET A 1 15.93 -10.68 -6.85
CA MET A 1 16.32 -9.32 -6.38
C MET A 1 16.28 -9.31 -4.86
N ASP A 2 17.31 -8.78 -4.22
CA ASP A 2 17.36 -8.72 -2.76
C ASP A 2 16.25 -7.84 -2.20
N SER A 3 15.64 -8.26 -1.07
CA SER A 3 14.57 -7.53 -0.40
C SER A 3 14.96 -6.11 0.02
N ARG A 4 16.18 -5.88 0.36
CA ARG A 4 16.81 -4.58 0.65
C ARG A 4 16.65 -3.60 -0.51
N VAL A 5 16.99 -4.07 -1.74
CA VAL A 5 16.93 -3.25 -2.95
C VAL A 5 15.49 -2.92 -3.29
N LYS A 6 14.57 -3.88 -3.14
CA LYS A 6 13.14 -3.66 -3.37
C LYS A 6 12.56 -2.60 -2.43
N LEU A 7 12.93 -2.66 -1.13
CA LEU A 7 12.51 -1.67 -0.14
C LEU A 7 13.06 -0.28 -0.43
N LEU A 8 14.36 -0.17 -0.74
CA LEU A 8 14.98 1.11 -1.10
C LEU A 8 14.32 1.71 -2.35
N LEU A 9 14.13 0.89 -3.39
CA LEU A 9 13.45 1.34 -4.60
C LEU A 9 12.02 1.80 -4.32
N LEU A 10 11.28 1.12 -3.45
CA LEU A 10 9.96 1.57 -3.04
C LEU A 10 10.02 2.92 -2.33
N ILE A 11 10.94 3.11 -1.38
CA ILE A 11 11.08 4.38 -0.65
C ILE A 11 11.41 5.51 -1.63
N VAL A 12 12.38 5.30 -2.52
CA VAL A 12 12.75 6.27 -3.55
C VAL A 12 11.56 6.58 -4.46
N TYR A 13 10.81 5.56 -4.86
CA TYR A 13 9.59 5.70 -5.65
C TYR A 13 8.52 6.53 -4.92
N LEU A 14 8.25 6.24 -3.65
CA LEU A 14 7.28 7.00 -2.85
C LEU A 14 7.69 8.47 -2.75
N VAL A 15 8.96 8.73 -2.44
CA VAL A 15 9.50 10.10 -2.39
C VAL A 15 9.37 10.78 -3.76
N ALA A 16 9.71 10.09 -4.84
CA ALA A 16 9.58 10.63 -6.20
C ALA A 16 8.14 11.01 -6.53
N VAL A 17 7.14 10.15 -6.21
CA VAL A 17 5.71 10.45 -6.44
C VAL A 17 5.26 11.69 -5.67
N PHE A 18 5.77 11.91 -4.44
CA PHE A 18 5.44 13.10 -3.66
C PHE A 18 6.12 14.39 -4.19
N LEU A 19 7.32 14.27 -4.73
CA LEU A 19 8.08 15.40 -5.30
C LEU A 19 7.53 15.87 -6.66
N VAL A 20 6.77 15.02 -7.35
CA VAL A 20 6.15 15.38 -8.62
C VAL A 20 5.13 16.50 -8.43
N LYS A 21 5.36 17.64 -9.09
CA LYS A 21 4.46 18.80 -9.09
C LYS A 21 3.78 19.01 -10.46
N ASN A 22 4.24 18.33 -11.51
CA ASN A 22 3.75 18.51 -12.87
C ASN A 22 3.25 17.19 -13.45
N PHE A 23 2.29 17.26 -14.37
CA PHE A 23 1.72 16.09 -15.05
C PHE A 23 2.78 15.27 -15.79
N TYR A 24 3.80 15.90 -16.35
CA TYR A 24 4.93 15.22 -17.02
C TYR A 24 5.74 14.33 -16.06
N GLY A 25 5.86 14.73 -14.80
CA GLY A 25 6.53 13.91 -13.80
C GLY A 25 5.79 12.60 -13.51
N PHE A 26 4.46 12.59 -13.56
CA PHE A 26 3.69 11.36 -13.44
C PHE A 26 3.88 10.39 -14.59
N ILE A 27 4.12 10.90 -15.81
CA ILE A 27 4.44 10.05 -16.96
C ILE A 27 5.76 9.31 -16.69
N ALA A 28 6.78 10.02 -16.23
CA ALA A 28 8.08 9.40 -15.90
C ALA A 28 7.96 8.34 -14.81
N VAL A 29 7.24 8.65 -13.73
CA VAL A 29 6.98 7.69 -12.64
C VAL A 29 6.13 6.52 -13.11
N GLY A 30 5.14 6.75 -13.95
CA GLY A 30 4.29 5.72 -14.56
C GLY A 30 5.08 4.77 -15.47
N VAL A 31 6.00 5.30 -16.28
CA VAL A 31 6.90 4.49 -17.11
C VAL A 31 7.82 3.63 -16.24
N PHE A 32 8.42 4.21 -15.21
CA PHE A 32 9.25 3.47 -14.25
C PHE A 32 8.45 2.31 -13.61
N LEU A 33 7.22 2.59 -13.20
CA LEU A 33 6.33 1.60 -12.62
C LEU A 33 5.95 0.51 -13.64
N ALA A 34 5.64 0.87 -14.87
CA ALA A 34 5.33 -0.08 -15.94
C ALA A 34 6.50 -1.03 -16.22
N VAL A 35 7.72 -0.50 -16.30
CA VAL A 35 8.94 -1.30 -16.44
C VAL A 35 9.11 -2.27 -15.26
N THR A 36 8.89 -1.78 -14.05
CA THR A 36 8.97 -2.60 -12.82
C THR A 36 7.95 -3.74 -12.83
N VAL A 37 6.70 -3.49 -13.25
CA VAL A 37 5.64 -4.51 -13.36
C VAL A 37 6.02 -5.57 -14.41
N ILE A 38 6.51 -5.15 -15.57
CA ILE A 38 6.94 -6.08 -16.63
C ILE A 38 8.07 -6.97 -16.16
N MET A 39 9.09 -6.39 -15.50
CA MET A 39 10.23 -7.15 -14.97
C MET A 39 9.84 -8.08 -13.80
N SER A 40 8.82 -7.73 -13.05
CA SER A 40 8.38 -8.47 -11.86
C SER A 40 7.46 -9.66 -12.18
N HIS A 41 7.02 -9.82 -13.44
CA HIS A 41 6.10 -10.88 -13.90
C HIS A 41 4.81 -10.99 -13.06
N VAL A 42 4.41 -9.92 -12.36
CA VAL A 42 3.20 -9.88 -11.55
C VAL A 42 1.98 -9.73 -12.46
N PRO A 43 0.94 -10.57 -12.31
CA PRO A 43 -0.27 -10.42 -13.10
C PRO A 43 -0.99 -9.11 -12.76
N ILE A 44 -1.14 -8.25 -13.77
CA ILE A 44 -1.76 -6.92 -13.67
C ILE A 44 -3.14 -6.99 -13.01
N VAL A 45 -3.87 -8.09 -13.21
CA VAL A 45 -5.20 -8.32 -12.63
C VAL A 45 -5.17 -8.26 -11.08
N LYS A 46 -4.11 -8.76 -10.44
CA LYS A 46 -3.97 -8.70 -8.98
C LYS A 46 -3.76 -7.27 -8.49
N ILE A 47 -2.98 -6.49 -9.23
CA ILE A 47 -2.74 -5.07 -8.92
C ILE A 47 -4.03 -4.26 -9.10
N LEU A 48 -4.77 -4.47 -10.19
CA LEU A 48 -6.08 -3.84 -10.42
C LEU A 48 -7.11 -4.20 -9.34
N LYS A 49 -7.06 -5.43 -8.82
CA LYS A 49 -7.93 -5.84 -7.73
C LYS A 49 -7.63 -5.08 -6.42
N SER A 50 -6.36 -4.75 -6.17
CA SER A 50 -5.97 -3.90 -5.03
C SER A 50 -6.54 -2.48 -5.15
N LEU A 51 -6.62 -1.93 -6.36
CA LEU A 51 -7.27 -0.63 -6.61
C LEU A 51 -8.75 -0.63 -6.28
N LYS A 52 -9.46 -1.74 -6.56
CA LYS A 52 -10.90 -1.83 -6.29
C LYS A 52 -11.22 -1.58 -4.81
N GLY A 53 -10.36 -2.05 -3.89
CA GLY A 53 -10.52 -1.82 -2.45
C GLY A 53 -10.37 -0.34 -2.04
N ILE A 54 -9.59 0.43 -2.79
CA ILE A 54 -9.27 1.82 -2.48
C ILE A 54 -10.06 2.80 -3.37
N MET A 55 -10.79 2.30 -4.37
CA MET A 55 -11.57 3.13 -5.29
C MET A 55 -12.56 4.04 -4.55
N PHE A 56 -13.18 3.56 -3.49
CA PHE A 56 -14.06 4.36 -2.64
C PHE A 56 -13.30 5.55 -2.02
N LEU A 57 -12.10 5.31 -1.50
CA LEU A 57 -11.27 6.36 -0.90
C LEU A 57 -10.85 7.40 -1.93
N ILE A 58 -10.46 6.96 -3.14
CA ILE A 58 -10.09 7.86 -4.24
C ILE A 58 -11.28 8.73 -4.62
N LEU A 59 -12.45 8.11 -4.84
CA LEU A 59 -13.68 8.83 -5.18
C LEU A 59 -14.07 9.83 -4.08
N PHE A 60 -13.99 9.40 -2.83
CA PHE A 60 -14.29 10.25 -1.68
C PHE A 60 -13.32 11.43 -1.57
N THR A 61 -12.03 11.21 -1.78
CA THR A 61 -11.02 12.27 -1.76
C THR A 61 -11.26 13.29 -2.87
N VAL A 62 -11.55 12.82 -4.10
CA VAL A 62 -11.88 13.68 -5.24
C VAL A 62 -13.13 14.51 -4.93
N LEU A 63 -14.17 13.86 -4.40
CA LEU A 63 -15.43 14.53 -4.03
C LEU A 63 -15.18 15.62 -2.97
N LEU A 64 -14.45 15.29 -1.90
CA LEU A 64 -14.12 16.25 -0.86
C LEU A 64 -13.30 17.43 -1.41
N TYR A 65 -12.35 17.14 -2.29
CA TYR A 65 -11.52 18.19 -2.87
C TYR A 65 -12.35 19.17 -3.69
N ILE A 66 -13.27 18.67 -4.52
CA ILE A 66 -14.18 19.49 -5.31
C ILE A 66 -15.12 20.30 -4.40
N LEU A 67 -15.65 19.69 -3.33
CA LEU A 67 -16.58 20.35 -2.40
C LEU A 67 -15.93 21.47 -1.60
N PHE A 68 -14.72 21.23 -1.06
CA PHE A 68 -14.05 22.18 -0.16
C PHE A 68 -13.20 23.22 -0.88
N PHE A 69 -12.60 22.85 -2.00
CA PHE A 69 -11.69 23.70 -2.74
C PHE A 69 -12.24 24.19 -4.09
N GLY A 70 -13.45 23.77 -4.45
CA GLY A 70 -14.12 24.17 -5.69
C GLY A 70 -14.35 25.67 -5.81
N SER A 71 -14.48 26.38 -4.70
CA SER A 71 -14.78 27.84 -4.66
C SER A 71 -13.52 28.72 -4.53
N ALA A 72 -12.30 28.16 -4.43
CA ALA A 72 -11.09 28.88 -3.99
C ALA A 72 -10.30 29.46 -5.13
N GLU A 73 -10.55 29.95 -6.19
CA GLU A 73 -9.80 30.56 -7.31
C GLU A 73 -9.82 29.76 -8.63
N GLY A 74 -10.42 30.33 -9.64
CA GLY A 74 -10.43 29.82 -11.02
C GLY A 74 -11.70 30.23 -11.77
N THR A 75 -11.75 29.90 -13.07
CA THR A 75 -12.97 30.07 -13.87
C THR A 75 -14.00 29.02 -13.49
N ALA A 76 -15.22 29.48 -13.11
CA ALA A 76 -16.32 28.57 -12.79
C ALA A 76 -16.74 27.80 -14.05
N VAL A 77 -16.54 26.48 -14.06
CA VAL A 77 -16.98 25.60 -15.15
C VAL A 77 -18.43 25.20 -14.99
N TRP A 78 -18.85 25.02 -13.76
CA TRP A 78 -20.24 24.64 -13.45
C TRP A 78 -20.65 25.19 -12.09
N THR A 79 -21.82 25.79 -12.04
CA THR A 79 -22.43 26.31 -10.80
C THR A 79 -23.75 25.58 -10.53
N ILE A 80 -23.79 24.80 -9.46
CA ILE A 80 -25.04 24.17 -8.96
C ILE A 80 -25.34 24.76 -7.58
N GLY A 81 -26.15 25.83 -7.56
CA GLY A 81 -26.53 26.51 -6.33
C GLY A 81 -25.33 27.17 -5.63
N LYS A 82 -24.96 26.67 -4.43
CA LYS A 82 -23.80 27.16 -3.66
C LYS A 82 -22.47 26.46 -4.00
N LEU A 83 -22.50 25.43 -4.84
CA LEU A 83 -21.32 24.68 -5.24
C LEU A 83 -20.79 25.22 -6.58
N VAL A 84 -19.58 25.75 -6.54
CA VAL A 84 -18.87 26.25 -7.73
C VAL A 84 -17.74 25.25 -8.03
N ILE A 85 -17.85 24.55 -9.16
CA ILE A 85 -16.80 23.66 -9.64
C ILE A 85 -15.88 24.48 -10.54
N THR A 86 -14.65 24.65 -10.11
CA THR A 86 -13.65 25.43 -10.82
C THR A 86 -12.68 24.51 -11.61
N ASP A 87 -12.19 24.98 -12.73
CA ASP A 87 -11.15 24.28 -13.53
C ASP A 87 -9.97 23.82 -12.69
N ARG A 88 -9.52 24.67 -11.78
CA ARG A 88 -8.40 24.36 -10.88
C ARG A 88 -8.72 23.23 -9.92
N ALA A 89 -9.94 23.23 -9.36
CA ALA A 89 -10.36 22.16 -8.47
C ALA A 89 -10.41 20.81 -9.19
N LEU A 90 -10.89 20.79 -10.43
CA LEU A 90 -10.91 19.58 -11.25
C LEU A 90 -9.48 19.10 -11.58
N TYR A 91 -8.59 20.01 -11.95
CA TYR A 91 -7.19 19.69 -12.22
C TYR A 91 -6.48 19.12 -10.99
N TYR A 92 -6.61 19.75 -9.83
CA TYR A 92 -5.96 19.28 -8.61
C TYR A 92 -6.58 17.99 -8.07
N SER A 93 -7.89 17.81 -8.20
CA SER A 93 -8.54 16.56 -7.81
C SER A 93 -8.07 15.39 -8.68
N ALA A 94 -7.97 15.58 -10.00
CA ALA A 94 -7.40 14.58 -10.92
C ALA A 94 -5.93 14.29 -10.61
N PHE A 95 -5.16 15.33 -10.29
CA PHE A 95 -3.75 15.20 -9.88
C PHE A 95 -3.59 14.39 -8.60
N MET A 96 -4.44 14.62 -7.60
CA MET A 96 -4.46 13.85 -6.35
C MET A 96 -4.92 12.42 -6.57
N ALA A 97 -5.96 12.19 -7.39
CA ALA A 97 -6.43 10.86 -7.73
C ALA A 97 -5.33 10.04 -8.41
N LEU A 98 -4.63 10.63 -9.39
CA LEU A 98 -3.53 9.97 -10.09
C LEU A 98 -2.37 9.65 -9.14
N ARG A 99 -2.03 10.56 -8.22
CA ARG A 99 -1.03 10.33 -7.18
C ARG A 99 -1.39 9.13 -6.30
N LEU A 100 -2.62 9.08 -5.81
CA LEU A 100 -3.09 7.95 -4.98
C LEU A 100 -3.05 6.63 -5.74
N ILE A 101 -3.47 6.62 -7.01
CA ILE A 101 -3.40 5.44 -7.85
C ILE A 101 -1.95 4.95 -7.97
N LEU A 102 -1.00 5.82 -8.30
CA LEU A 102 0.41 5.45 -8.42
C LEU A 102 0.99 4.94 -7.10
N LEU A 103 0.69 5.59 -5.97
CA LEU A 103 1.15 5.13 -4.65
C LEU A 103 0.66 3.70 -4.35
N VAL A 104 -0.61 3.43 -4.64
CA VAL A 104 -1.20 2.09 -4.42
C VAL A 104 -0.58 1.06 -5.35
N PHE A 105 -0.34 1.41 -6.61
CA PHE A 105 0.32 0.50 -7.56
C PHE A 105 1.72 0.11 -7.07
N GLY A 106 2.55 1.08 -6.70
CA GLY A 106 3.89 0.82 -6.19
C GLY A 106 3.91 -0.05 -4.93
N SER A 107 3.05 0.27 -3.96
CA SER A 107 2.92 -0.52 -2.73
C SER A 107 2.41 -1.94 -3.00
N SER A 108 1.46 -2.10 -3.93
CA SER A 108 0.92 -3.41 -4.30
C SER A 108 1.97 -4.30 -4.95
N ILE A 109 2.86 -3.75 -5.78
CA ILE A 109 3.95 -4.51 -6.38
C ILE A 109 4.85 -5.09 -5.28
N LEU A 110 5.27 -4.28 -4.32
CA LEU A 110 6.09 -4.76 -3.21
C LEU A 110 5.38 -5.87 -2.43
N THR A 111 4.12 -5.66 -2.05
CA THR A 111 3.34 -6.63 -1.29
C THR A 111 3.18 -7.97 -2.03
N LEU A 112 3.04 -7.94 -3.36
CA LEU A 112 2.87 -9.15 -4.18
C LEU A 112 4.20 -9.85 -4.52
N THR A 113 5.33 -9.16 -4.37
CA THR A 113 6.66 -9.69 -4.76
C THR A 113 7.58 -10.00 -3.59
N THR A 114 7.16 -9.66 -2.37
CA THR A 114 8.01 -9.79 -1.17
C THR A 114 7.22 -10.48 -0.06
N THR A 115 7.79 -11.55 0.48
CA THR A 115 7.20 -12.25 1.63
C THR A 115 7.41 -11.44 2.92
N PRO A 116 6.55 -11.63 3.95
CA PRO A 116 6.73 -10.95 5.24
C PRO A 116 8.12 -11.19 5.87
N VAL A 117 8.68 -12.39 5.69
CA VAL A 117 10.03 -12.75 6.19
C VAL A 117 11.09 -11.95 5.45
N GLU A 118 11.05 -11.94 4.11
CA GLU A 118 11.99 -11.15 3.30
C GLU A 118 11.88 -9.63 3.60
N LEU A 119 10.67 -9.16 3.92
CA LEU A 119 10.44 -7.78 4.29
C LEU A 119 11.14 -7.45 5.61
N THR A 120 11.03 -8.34 6.60
CA THR A 120 11.69 -8.20 7.91
C THR A 120 13.21 -8.16 7.77
N ASP A 121 13.78 -9.09 7.00
CA ASP A 121 15.24 -9.14 6.72
C ASP A 121 15.71 -7.87 5.99
N GLY A 122 14.89 -7.36 5.07
CA GLY A 122 15.13 -6.11 4.38
C GLY A 122 15.16 -4.91 5.33
N ILE A 123 14.18 -4.82 6.24
CA ILE A 123 14.07 -3.76 7.25
C ILE A 123 15.25 -3.82 8.22
N GLU A 124 15.61 -5.01 8.74
CA GLU A 124 16.78 -5.21 9.60
C GLU A 124 18.03 -4.62 8.96
N SER A 125 18.23 -4.95 7.70
CA SER A 125 19.42 -4.50 6.96
C SER A 125 19.44 -3.00 6.72
N LEU A 126 18.28 -2.38 6.49
CA LEU A 126 18.16 -0.93 6.33
C LEU A 126 18.34 -0.19 7.66
N LEU A 127 17.96 -0.83 8.76
CA LEU A 127 18.11 -0.28 10.11
C LEU A 127 19.50 -0.55 10.69
N PHE A 128 20.33 -1.35 10.03
CA PHE A 128 21.70 -1.67 10.49
C PHE A 128 22.54 -0.43 10.86
N PRO A 129 22.54 0.69 10.11
CA PRO A 129 23.25 1.91 10.50
C PRO A 129 22.74 2.52 11.82
N LEU A 130 21.49 2.27 12.23
CA LEU A 130 20.95 2.73 13.51
C LEU A 130 21.58 2.01 14.72
N LYS A 131 22.29 0.89 14.50
CA LYS A 131 23.08 0.24 15.54
C LYS A 131 24.16 1.17 16.13
N LEU A 132 24.62 2.15 15.35
CA LEU A 132 25.52 3.22 15.84
C LEU A 132 24.90 4.07 16.95
N VAL A 133 23.57 4.18 17.00
CA VAL A 133 22.82 4.93 18.00
C VAL A 133 22.39 4.04 19.19
N LYS A 134 22.99 2.86 19.35
CA LYS A 134 22.66 1.84 20.37
C LYS A 134 21.22 1.32 20.30
N PHE A 135 20.58 1.40 19.14
CA PHE A 135 19.25 0.82 18.94
C PHE A 135 19.36 -0.70 18.76
N PRO A 136 18.56 -1.51 19.49
CA PRO A 136 18.65 -2.98 19.47
C PRO A 136 18.03 -3.57 18.20
N VAL A 137 18.58 -3.25 17.01
CA VAL A 137 18.04 -3.66 15.71
C VAL A 137 18.05 -5.18 15.56
N HIS A 138 19.11 -5.82 16.04
CA HIS A 138 19.28 -7.27 15.89
C HIS A 138 18.29 -8.06 16.76
N GLU A 139 18.05 -7.61 17.98
CA GLU A 139 17.10 -8.21 18.90
C GLU A 139 15.67 -8.11 18.36
N LEU A 140 15.32 -6.95 17.81
CA LEU A 140 14.01 -6.74 17.19
C LEU A 140 13.83 -7.63 15.95
N ALA A 141 14.82 -7.71 15.09
CA ALA A 141 14.76 -8.56 13.89
C ALA A 141 14.66 -10.04 14.26
N LEU A 142 15.39 -10.49 15.28
CA LEU A 142 15.31 -11.84 15.79
C LEU A 142 13.91 -12.17 16.33
N ILE A 143 13.34 -11.28 17.14
CA ILE A 143 11.97 -11.42 17.67
C ILE A 143 10.95 -11.49 16.52
N MET A 144 11.04 -10.59 15.55
CA MET A 144 10.12 -10.57 14.40
C MET A 144 10.28 -11.84 13.54
N SER A 145 11.49 -12.29 13.30
CA SER A 145 11.78 -13.49 12.52
C SER A 145 11.21 -14.75 13.19
N ILE A 146 11.40 -14.88 14.49
CA ILE A 146 10.82 -15.97 15.29
C ILE A 146 9.28 -15.89 15.25
N ALA A 147 8.70 -14.71 15.49
CA ALA A 147 7.25 -14.51 15.46
C ALA A 147 6.64 -14.92 14.12
N LEU A 148 7.22 -14.44 13.00
CA LEU A 148 6.76 -14.76 11.66
C LEU A 148 6.87 -16.25 11.33
N ARG A 149 7.87 -16.95 11.89
CA ARG A 149 8.02 -18.40 11.75
C ARG A 149 6.98 -19.17 12.53
N PHE A 150 6.61 -18.68 13.73
CA PHE A 150 5.63 -19.34 14.59
C PHE A 150 4.18 -19.14 14.15
N ILE A 151 3.86 -18.03 13.45
CA ILE A 151 2.49 -17.75 12.98
C ILE A 151 1.89 -18.92 12.18
N PRO A 152 2.52 -19.44 11.11
CA PRO A 152 1.96 -20.56 10.37
C PRO A 152 1.89 -21.84 11.22
N THR A 153 2.88 -22.11 12.07
CA THR A 153 2.90 -23.28 12.95
C THR A 153 1.75 -23.25 13.94
N ILE A 154 1.48 -22.10 14.56
CA ILE A 154 0.35 -21.93 15.48
C ILE A 154 -0.97 -22.06 14.74
N ALA A 155 -1.09 -21.51 13.53
CA ALA A 155 -2.30 -21.64 12.73
C ALA A 155 -2.62 -23.11 12.40
N GLU A 156 -1.63 -23.87 11.94
CA GLU A 156 -1.78 -25.31 11.67
C GLU A 156 -2.16 -26.11 12.92
N GLU A 157 -1.51 -25.84 14.05
CA GLU A 157 -1.80 -26.52 15.30
C GLU A 157 -3.20 -26.19 15.83
N THR A 158 -3.61 -24.93 15.67
CA THR A 158 -4.97 -24.48 16.00
C THR A 158 -6.02 -25.22 15.17
N GLU A 159 -5.81 -25.36 13.85
CA GLU A 159 -6.71 -26.12 12.99
C GLU A 159 -6.78 -27.59 13.39
N ARG A 160 -5.65 -28.21 13.75
CA ARG A 160 -5.62 -29.60 14.26
C ARG A 160 -6.43 -29.75 15.53
N VAL A 161 -6.27 -28.83 16.49
CA VAL A 161 -7.02 -28.84 17.75
C VAL A 161 -8.52 -28.65 17.48
N ILE A 162 -8.90 -27.70 16.63
CA ILE A 162 -10.31 -27.47 16.27
C ILE A 162 -10.91 -28.72 15.63
N ASN A 163 -10.22 -29.34 14.68
CA ASN A 163 -10.69 -30.53 13.99
C ASN A 163 -10.81 -31.73 14.95
N ALA A 164 -9.87 -31.90 15.88
CA ALA A 164 -9.95 -32.92 16.90
C ALA A 164 -11.13 -32.71 17.85
N GLN A 165 -11.42 -31.47 18.22
CA GLN A 165 -12.57 -31.15 19.08
C GLN A 165 -13.91 -31.30 18.33
N LYS A 166 -13.96 -30.91 17.05
CA LYS A 166 -15.15 -31.18 16.19
C LYS A 166 -15.44 -32.68 16.07
N ALA A 167 -14.41 -33.51 15.93
CA ALA A 167 -14.56 -34.97 15.91
C ALA A 167 -15.08 -35.54 17.22
N ARG A 168 -14.85 -34.85 18.34
CA ARG A 168 -15.40 -35.21 19.69
C ARG A 168 -16.77 -34.59 19.97
N GLY A 169 -17.40 -33.93 18.97
CA GLY A 169 -18.72 -33.32 19.09
C GLY A 169 -18.69 -31.86 19.58
N GLY A 170 -17.53 -31.26 19.66
CA GLY A 170 -17.40 -29.81 19.95
C GLY A 170 -17.93 -28.96 18.80
N ASN A 171 -18.87 -28.07 19.07
CA ASN A 171 -19.48 -27.20 18.10
C ASN A 171 -18.85 -25.80 18.21
N PHE A 172 -17.91 -25.45 17.28
CA PHE A 172 -17.23 -24.16 17.25
C PHE A 172 -17.88 -23.17 16.26
N ASP A 173 -18.91 -23.61 15.49
CA ASP A 173 -19.57 -22.80 14.49
C ASP A 173 -20.72 -21.95 15.07
N THR A 174 -21.20 -22.27 16.26
CA THR A 174 -22.11 -21.44 17.03
C THR A 174 -21.27 -20.58 17.97
N GLY A 175 -21.01 -19.34 17.57
CA GLY A 175 -20.40 -18.33 18.43
C GLY A 175 -21.18 -18.29 19.74
N GLY A 176 -20.46 -18.42 20.87
CA GLY A 176 -21.04 -18.54 22.17
C GLY A 176 -22.11 -17.50 22.48
N SER A 177 -23.26 -17.96 22.85
CA SER A 177 -24.23 -17.22 23.65
C SER A 177 -23.85 -17.34 25.13
#